data_777ee3cd7aaa28c566467697c90d1e18
#
_entry.id   777ee3cd7aaa28c566467697c90d1e18
#
_cell.length_a   1.000
_cell.length_b   1.000
_cell.length_c   1.000
_cell.angle_alpha   90.00
_cell.angle_beta   90.00
_cell.angle_gamma   90.00
#
_symmetry.space_group_name_H-M   'P 1'
#
loop_
_entity.id
_entity.type
_entity.pdbx_description
1 polymer ?
#
loop_
_entity_poly.entity_id
_entity_poly.type
_entity_poly.pdbx_seq_one_letter_code
_entity_poly.pdbx_strand_id
1 'polypeptide(L)'
;TVGYGPVPENNISSSDPAVRKHALEFYTDLFKRMEKIGATLIGGALYSCWPIDFSKPVDKKGDWERGIEGMAKLGRIAAECGIEVLGLESLNRFENHVINTSKECTAFVKSVRELEPKASNVSVMLDTFHMNIEEESIGAAIREAGSLLGHFHTGECNRMVPGRGRTPWREIGEALRDINYDKTVVMEPFVMPGGTVGQNIKVWRDIVPDTSEEALDRDAKKALEFERYMLG
;
A
#
# COMPACT_ATOMS: atom_id res chain seq x y z
N THR A 1 2.81 -1.27 13.28
CA THR A 1 2.57 -0.86 11.89
C THR A 1 3.08 0.55 11.67
N VAL A 2 3.75 0.79 10.56
CA VAL A 2 4.18 2.11 10.12
C VAL A 2 3.66 2.31 8.69
N GLY A 3 2.89 3.38 8.49
CA GLY A 3 2.51 3.87 7.17
C GLY A 3 3.48 4.99 6.77
N TYR A 4 4.10 4.85 5.61
CA TYR A 4 5.02 5.85 5.09
C TYR A 4 4.87 5.95 3.57
N GLY A 5 4.58 7.16 3.10
CA GLY A 5 4.61 7.47 1.68
C GLY A 5 6.04 7.83 1.26
N PRO A 6 6.69 7.06 0.38
CA PRO A 6 8.03 7.37 -0.09
C PRO A 6 8.02 8.66 -0.91
N VAL A 7 8.74 9.68 -0.45
CA VAL A 7 8.90 10.93 -1.20
C VAL A 7 9.88 10.75 -2.37
N PRO A 8 9.89 11.64 -3.38
CA PRO A 8 10.75 11.50 -4.55
C PRO A 8 12.25 11.35 -4.24
N GLU A 9 12.73 11.98 -3.16
CA GLU A 9 14.12 11.89 -2.70
C GLU A 9 14.50 10.50 -2.21
N ASN A 10 13.51 9.69 -1.79
CA ASN A 10 13.65 8.33 -1.30
C ASN A 10 13.21 7.27 -2.33
N ASN A 11 13.17 7.63 -3.62
CA ASN A 11 12.74 6.72 -4.67
C ASN A 11 13.82 5.67 -4.98
N ILE A 12 13.58 4.44 -4.53
CA ILE A 12 14.50 3.30 -4.74
C ILE A 12 14.58 2.85 -6.20
N SER A 13 13.61 3.20 -7.05
CA SER A 13 13.58 2.90 -8.48
C SER A 13 14.08 4.04 -9.37
N SER A 14 14.49 5.18 -8.79
CA SER A 14 14.94 6.35 -9.54
C SER A 14 16.02 5.99 -10.58
N SER A 15 16.00 6.65 -11.74
CA SER A 15 17.08 6.55 -12.74
C SER A 15 18.40 7.15 -12.22
N ASP A 16 18.34 8.09 -11.26
CA ASP A 16 19.52 8.67 -10.62
C ASP A 16 20.11 7.72 -9.55
N PRO A 17 21.35 7.23 -9.73
CA PRO A 17 22.02 6.38 -8.74
C PRO A 17 22.20 7.04 -7.37
N ALA A 18 22.35 8.38 -7.32
CA ALA A 18 22.50 9.10 -6.06
C ALA A 18 21.21 9.06 -5.23
N VAL A 19 20.05 9.22 -5.88
CA VAL A 19 18.73 9.08 -5.23
C VAL A 19 18.52 7.65 -4.72
N ARG A 20 18.85 6.63 -5.53
CA ARG A 20 18.74 5.22 -5.08
C ARG A 20 19.64 4.91 -3.88
N LYS A 21 20.87 5.45 -3.87
CA LYS A 21 21.77 5.31 -2.73
C LYS A 21 21.20 5.96 -1.48
N HIS A 22 20.72 7.20 -1.59
CA HIS A 22 20.08 7.91 -0.50
C HIS A 22 18.84 7.15 0.03
N ALA A 23 18.00 6.65 -0.87
CA ALA A 23 16.82 5.85 -0.50
C ALA A 23 17.23 4.60 0.32
N LEU A 24 18.25 3.89 -0.10
CA LEU A 24 18.75 2.71 0.62
C LEU A 24 19.25 3.07 2.02
N GLU A 25 19.98 4.16 2.17
CA GLU A 25 20.46 4.66 3.48
C GLU A 25 19.30 5.08 4.37
N PHE A 26 18.35 5.84 3.82
CA PHE A 26 17.15 6.30 4.52
C PHE A 26 16.31 5.14 5.06
N TYR A 27 15.94 4.18 4.21
CA TYR A 27 15.14 3.03 4.64
C TYR A 27 15.89 2.13 5.62
N THR A 28 17.21 1.98 5.47
CA THR A 28 18.03 1.24 6.44
C THR A 28 17.96 1.88 7.84
N ASP A 29 18.04 3.21 7.93
CA ASP A 29 17.89 3.91 9.21
C ASP A 29 16.46 3.82 9.76
N LEU A 30 15.46 3.94 8.89
CA LEU A 30 14.06 3.77 9.26
C LEU A 30 13.79 2.38 9.85
N PHE A 31 14.27 1.31 9.23
CA PHE A 31 14.08 -0.06 9.73
C PHE A 31 14.73 -0.27 11.11
N LYS A 32 15.91 0.29 11.34
CA LYS A 32 16.57 0.28 12.68
C LYS A 32 15.76 1.05 13.74
N ARG A 33 15.06 2.11 13.33
CA ARG A 33 14.15 2.83 14.25
C ARG A 33 12.89 2.03 14.54
N MET A 34 12.34 1.36 13.51
CA MET A 34 11.19 0.46 13.66
C MET A 34 11.50 -0.69 14.61
N GLU A 35 12.67 -1.33 14.47
CA GLU A 35 13.16 -2.36 15.40
C GLU A 35 13.12 -1.87 16.86
N LYS A 36 13.63 -0.66 17.13
CA LYS A 36 13.67 -0.08 18.49
C LYS A 36 12.30 0.13 19.12
N ILE A 37 11.28 0.41 18.31
CA ILE A 37 9.90 0.63 18.79
C ILE A 37 9.02 -0.63 18.65
N GLY A 38 9.58 -1.75 18.20
CA GLY A 38 8.86 -3.00 18.01
C GLY A 38 7.83 -2.98 16.87
N ALA A 39 8.00 -2.11 15.87
CA ALA A 39 7.12 -2.09 14.69
C ALA A 39 7.63 -3.09 13.65
N THR A 40 6.80 -4.05 13.27
CA THR A 40 7.16 -5.17 12.39
C THR A 40 6.53 -5.10 10.99
N LEU A 41 5.71 -4.07 10.72
CA LEU A 41 5.03 -3.88 9.44
C LEU A 41 5.21 -2.45 8.94
N ILE A 42 5.58 -2.33 7.67
CA ILE A 42 5.55 -1.08 6.90
C ILE A 42 4.95 -1.36 5.52
N GLY A 43 4.11 -0.47 5.02
CA GLY A 43 3.47 -0.59 3.71
C GLY A 43 3.43 0.71 2.93
N GLY A 44 3.16 0.62 1.64
CA GLY A 44 3.04 1.74 0.71
C GLY A 44 3.79 1.52 -0.60
N ALA A 45 3.97 2.60 -1.38
CA ALA A 45 4.69 2.58 -2.66
C ALA A 45 6.23 2.51 -2.47
N LEU A 46 6.70 1.62 -1.60
CA LEU A 46 8.12 1.49 -1.20
C LEU A 46 9.06 1.17 -2.36
N TYR A 47 8.54 0.62 -3.44
CA TYR A 47 9.23 0.28 -4.68
C TYR A 47 9.43 1.48 -5.62
N SER A 48 8.82 2.64 -5.30
CA SER A 48 8.80 3.84 -6.13
C SER A 48 8.80 5.10 -5.25
N CYS A 49 8.07 6.14 -5.66
CA CYS A 49 7.79 7.31 -4.83
C CYS A 49 6.32 7.75 -4.98
N TRP A 50 5.88 8.61 -4.08
CA TRP A 50 4.57 9.24 -4.11
C TRP A 50 4.63 10.65 -3.50
N PRO A 51 4.07 11.67 -4.17
CA PRO A 51 3.45 11.61 -5.49
C PRO A 51 4.46 11.49 -6.64
N ILE A 52 3.99 10.96 -7.78
CA ILE A 52 4.77 10.94 -9.03
C ILE A 52 4.63 12.29 -9.76
N ASP A 53 5.74 12.77 -10.31
CA ASP A 53 5.75 13.92 -11.23
C ASP A 53 5.46 13.48 -12.67
N PHE A 54 4.17 13.37 -13.00
CA PHE A 54 3.71 12.99 -14.36
C PHE A 54 3.90 14.09 -15.41
N SER A 55 4.50 15.23 -15.08
CA SER A 55 4.95 16.21 -16.09
C SER A 55 6.18 15.71 -16.87
N LYS A 56 6.86 14.70 -16.36
CA LYS A 56 8.03 14.05 -16.97
C LYS A 56 7.66 12.73 -17.63
N PRO A 57 8.37 12.30 -18.68
CA PRO A 57 8.20 10.96 -19.24
C PRO A 57 8.44 9.88 -18.19
N VAL A 58 7.57 8.86 -18.16
CA VAL A 58 7.71 7.70 -17.28
C VAL A 58 8.47 6.57 -17.99
N ASP A 59 9.37 5.91 -17.26
CA ASP A 59 10.10 4.72 -17.71
C ASP A 59 9.64 3.48 -16.91
N LYS A 60 8.39 3.04 -17.16
CA LYS A 60 7.79 1.91 -16.40
C LYS A 60 8.71 0.69 -16.36
N LYS A 61 9.34 0.35 -17.48
CA LYS A 61 10.23 -0.82 -17.55
C LYS A 61 11.49 -0.64 -16.71
N GLY A 62 12.18 0.48 -16.88
CA GLY A 62 13.40 0.74 -16.11
C GLY A 62 13.12 0.91 -14.61
N ASP A 63 12.03 1.59 -14.25
CA ASP A 63 11.63 1.76 -12.86
C ASP A 63 11.24 0.41 -12.22
N TRP A 64 10.58 -0.47 -12.96
CA TRP A 64 10.28 -1.83 -12.56
C TRP A 64 11.56 -2.64 -12.26
N GLU A 65 12.52 -2.65 -13.18
CA GLU A 65 13.78 -3.40 -13.04
C GLU A 65 14.60 -2.87 -11.86
N ARG A 66 14.80 -1.56 -11.77
CA ARG A 66 15.51 -0.91 -10.65
C ARG A 66 14.80 -1.10 -9.32
N GLY A 67 13.46 -1.07 -9.34
CA GLY A 67 12.62 -1.31 -8.17
C GLY A 67 12.82 -2.72 -7.60
N ILE A 68 12.87 -3.75 -8.46
CA ILE A 68 13.15 -5.14 -8.03
C ILE A 68 14.53 -5.22 -7.34
N GLU A 69 15.58 -4.67 -7.97
CA GLU A 69 16.92 -4.67 -7.39
C GLU A 69 16.99 -3.92 -6.05
N GLY A 70 16.31 -2.78 -5.97
CA GLY A 70 16.22 -1.97 -4.76
C GLY A 70 15.48 -2.69 -3.63
N MET A 71 14.30 -3.24 -3.95
CA MET A 71 13.46 -3.95 -2.98
C MET A 71 14.09 -5.27 -2.51
N ALA A 72 14.87 -5.94 -3.33
CA ALA A 72 15.64 -7.12 -2.91
C ALA A 72 16.64 -6.76 -1.78
N LYS A 73 17.36 -5.65 -1.93
CA LYS A 73 18.28 -5.15 -0.89
C LYS A 73 17.52 -4.71 0.37
N LEU A 74 16.46 -3.92 0.20
CA LEU A 74 15.65 -3.42 1.31
C LEU A 74 14.95 -4.56 2.06
N GLY A 75 14.40 -5.55 1.36
CA GLY A 75 13.74 -6.70 1.97
C GLY A 75 14.68 -7.48 2.88
N ARG A 76 15.92 -7.75 2.43
CA ARG A 76 16.94 -8.40 3.25
C ARG A 76 17.28 -7.57 4.50
N ILE A 77 17.54 -6.27 4.36
CA ILE A 77 17.87 -5.39 5.49
C ILE A 77 16.68 -5.30 6.46
N ALA A 78 15.46 -5.18 5.94
CA ALA A 78 14.25 -5.16 6.76
C ALA A 78 14.10 -6.46 7.57
N ALA A 79 14.34 -7.63 6.95
CA ALA A 79 14.30 -8.91 7.65
C ALA A 79 15.35 -9.00 8.78
N GLU A 80 16.56 -8.48 8.55
CA GLU A 80 17.62 -8.37 9.55
C GLU A 80 17.24 -7.46 10.73
N CYS A 81 16.34 -6.48 10.52
CA CYS A 81 15.77 -5.59 11.54
C CYS A 81 14.44 -6.13 12.14
N GLY A 82 14.05 -7.38 11.87
CA GLY A 82 12.83 -7.96 12.42
C GLY A 82 11.53 -7.45 11.79
N ILE A 83 11.57 -6.86 10.59
CA ILE A 83 10.39 -6.44 9.85
C ILE A 83 9.77 -7.68 9.19
N GLU A 84 8.58 -8.07 9.64
CA GLU A 84 7.87 -9.26 9.19
C GLU A 84 7.11 -9.04 7.89
N VAL A 85 6.63 -7.81 7.66
CA VAL A 85 5.87 -7.43 6.47
C VAL A 85 6.41 -6.12 5.90
N LEU A 86 6.95 -6.19 4.68
CA LEU A 86 7.28 -5.07 3.82
C LEU A 86 6.26 -5.07 2.68
N GLY A 87 5.13 -4.38 2.91
CA GLY A 87 3.97 -4.39 2.02
C GLY A 87 4.15 -3.46 0.83
N LEU A 88 4.16 -4.02 -0.39
CA LEU A 88 4.19 -3.24 -1.62
C LEU A 88 2.77 -2.98 -2.08
N GLU A 89 2.36 -1.72 -2.02
CA GLU A 89 0.99 -1.32 -2.35
C GLU A 89 0.82 -1.15 -3.86
N SER A 90 -0.16 -1.85 -4.44
CA SER A 90 -0.61 -1.54 -5.79
C SER A 90 -1.46 -0.28 -5.77
N LEU A 91 -1.01 0.77 -6.46
CA LEU A 91 -1.70 2.05 -6.56
C LEU A 91 -2.40 2.20 -7.91
N ASN A 92 -3.48 2.94 -7.95
CA ASN A 92 -4.12 3.24 -9.24
C ASN A 92 -3.20 4.04 -10.17
N ARG A 93 -3.46 3.96 -11.48
CA ARG A 93 -2.66 4.58 -12.57
C ARG A 93 -2.54 6.10 -12.49
N PHE A 94 -3.41 6.77 -11.73
CA PHE A 94 -3.37 8.21 -11.54
C PHE A 94 -2.40 8.64 -10.44
N GLU A 95 -1.96 7.69 -9.60
CA GLU A 95 -1.08 7.93 -8.47
C GLU A 95 0.31 7.31 -8.64
N ASN A 96 0.43 6.17 -9.35
CA ASN A 96 1.71 5.53 -9.65
C ASN A 96 1.66 4.84 -11.02
N HIS A 97 2.83 4.60 -11.63
CA HIS A 97 2.91 3.97 -12.94
C HIS A 97 3.62 2.60 -12.92
N VAL A 98 4.21 2.21 -11.80
CA VAL A 98 5.05 1.00 -11.73
C VAL A 98 4.21 -0.25 -11.47
N ILE A 99 3.39 -0.24 -10.41
CA ILE A 99 2.54 -1.36 -10.01
C ILE A 99 1.11 -0.85 -9.85
N ASN A 100 0.18 -1.34 -10.69
CA ASN A 100 -1.21 -0.89 -10.66
C ASN A 100 -2.22 -1.98 -10.31
N THR A 101 -1.89 -3.25 -10.53
CA THR A 101 -2.81 -4.36 -10.26
C THR A 101 -2.23 -5.37 -9.29
N SER A 102 -3.08 -6.19 -8.67
CA SER A 102 -2.68 -7.34 -7.87
C SER A 102 -1.75 -8.28 -8.64
N LYS A 103 -2.04 -8.50 -9.92
CA LYS A 103 -1.22 -9.32 -10.80
C LYS A 103 0.20 -8.76 -10.97
N GLU A 104 0.32 -7.46 -11.26
CA GLU A 104 1.62 -6.79 -11.36
C GLU A 104 2.36 -6.85 -10.02
N CYS A 105 1.68 -6.56 -8.90
CA CYS A 105 2.29 -6.60 -7.58
C CYS A 105 2.79 -8.01 -7.22
N THR A 106 1.97 -9.02 -7.50
CA THR A 106 2.33 -10.45 -7.29
C THR A 106 3.56 -10.85 -8.11
N ALA A 107 3.64 -10.44 -9.38
CA ALA A 107 4.78 -10.70 -10.24
C ALA A 107 6.04 -10.00 -9.72
N PHE A 108 5.91 -8.74 -9.31
CA PHE A 108 7.01 -7.95 -8.75
C PHE A 108 7.56 -8.59 -7.45
N VAL A 109 6.69 -8.93 -6.51
CA VAL A 109 7.07 -9.59 -5.24
C VAL A 109 7.77 -10.93 -5.49
N LYS A 110 7.27 -11.74 -6.43
CA LYS A 110 7.93 -13.00 -6.81
C LYS A 110 9.34 -12.76 -7.35
N SER A 111 9.51 -11.78 -8.25
CA SER A 111 10.82 -11.42 -8.81
C SER A 111 11.81 -10.93 -7.73
N VAL A 112 11.32 -10.13 -6.77
CA VAL A 112 12.14 -9.69 -5.62
C VAL A 112 12.61 -10.88 -4.78
N ARG A 113 11.71 -11.80 -4.43
CA ARG A 113 12.02 -12.98 -3.61
C ARG A 113 12.89 -14.00 -4.33
N GLU A 114 12.78 -14.10 -5.65
CA GLU A 114 13.66 -14.91 -6.49
C GLU A 114 15.08 -14.35 -6.53
N LEU A 115 15.21 -13.03 -6.68
CA LEU A 115 16.50 -12.34 -6.70
C LEU A 115 17.21 -12.39 -5.33
N GLU A 116 16.43 -12.28 -4.23
CA GLU A 116 16.95 -12.29 -2.85
C GLU A 116 16.02 -13.14 -1.95
N PRO A 117 16.34 -14.43 -1.75
CA PRO A 117 15.51 -15.31 -0.92
C PRO A 117 15.34 -14.85 0.54
N LYS A 118 16.28 -14.06 1.08
CA LYS A 118 16.17 -13.49 2.43
C LYS A 118 15.14 -12.35 2.50
N ALA A 119 14.67 -11.83 1.36
CA ALA A 119 13.60 -10.83 1.27
C ALA A 119 12.19 -11.47 1.27
N SER A 120 12.00 -12.60 1.94
CA SER A 120 10.72 -13.31 2.03
C SER A 120 9.61 -12.51 2.75
N ASN A 121 9.98 -11.47 3.48
CA ASN A 121 9.09 -10.49 4.12
C ASN A 121 8.48 -9.48 3.15
N VAL A 122 9.02 -9.32 1.93
CA VAL A 122 8.41 -8.48 0.89
C VAL A 122 7.10 -9.14 0.44
N SER A 123 5.99 -8.41 0.53
CA SER A 123 4.65 -8.94 0.38
C SER A 123 3.77 -8.04 -0.49
N VAL A 124 2.72 -8.59 -1.04
CA VAL A 124 1.67 -7.82 -1.71
C VAL A 124 0.87 -7.04 -0.68
N MET A 125 0.58 -5.78 -0.98
CA MET A 125 -0.38 -4.95 -0.25
C MET A 125 -1.44 -4.48 -1.24
N LEU A 126 -2.70 -4.62 -0.86
CA LEU A 126 -3.84 -4.21 -1.67
C LEU A 126 -4.70 -3.21 -0.89
N ASP A 127 -5.24 -2.22 -1.59
CA ASP A 127 -6.22 -1.27 -1.07
C ASP A 127 -7.48 -1.30 -1.96
N THR A 128 -8.63 -1.49 -1.35
CA THR A 128 -9.92 -1.56 -2.05
C THR A 128 -10.24 -0.32 -2.86
N PHE A 129 -9.76 0.87 -2.46
CA PHE A 129 -9.91 2.09 -3.25
C PHE A 129 -9.19 1.98 -4.59
N HIS A 130 -7.91 1.59 -4.58
CA HIS A 130 -7.12 1.44 -5.80
C HIS A 130 -7.65 0.30 -6.67
N MET A 131 -8.04 -0.82 -6.05
CA MET A 131 -8.63 -1.97 -6.73
C MET A 131 -9.95 -1.63 -7.45
N ASN A 132 -10.79 -0.75 -6.89
CA ASN A 132 -12.01 -0.28 -7.56
C ASN A 132 -11.77 0.43 -8.90
N ILE A 133 -10.55 0.93 -9.14
CA ILE A 133 -10.18 1.63 -10.37
C ILE A 133 -9.52 0.66 -11.37
N GLU A 134 -8.71 -0.27 -10.88
CA GLU A 134 -7.80 -1.06 -11.71
C GLU A 134 -8.25 -2.49 -11.96
N GLU A 135 -9.04 -3.09 -11.04
CA GLU A 135 -9.37 -4.51 -11.12
C GLU A 135 -10.77 -4.73 -11.72
N GLU A 136 -10.91 -5.74 -12.59
CA GLU A 136 -12.21 -6.17 -13.08
C GLU A 136 -13.05 -6.85 -12.00
N SER A 137 -12.40 -7.59 -11.06
CA SER A 137 -13.00 -8.22 -9.90
C SER A 137 -12.03 -8.14 -8.72
N ILE A 138 -12.43 -7.46 -7.67
CA ILE A 138 -11.63 -7.31 -6.45
C ILE A 138 -11.40 -8.68 -5.80
N GLY A 139 -12.43 -9.54 -5.75
CA GLY A 139 -12.31 -10.87 -5.19
C GLY A 139 -11.36 -11.76 -5.97
N ALA A 140 -11.36 -11.70 -7.31
CA ALA A 140 -10.40 -12.44 -8.13
C ALA A 140 -8.97 -11.97 -7.87
N ALA A 141 -8.75 -10.66 -7.78
CA ALA A 141 -7.45 -10.05 -7.52
C ALA A 141 -6.90 -10.43 -6.12
N ILE A 142 -7.75 -10.50 -5.09
CA ILE A 142 -7.37 -10.98 -3.75
C ILE A 142 -6.94 -12.46 -3.82
N ARG A 143 -7.72 -13.32 -4.51
CA ARG A 143 -7.37 -14.74 -4.66
C ARG A 143 -6.08 -14.94 -5.44
N GLU A 144 -5.80 -14.11 -6.45
CA GLU A 144 -4.54 -14.13 -7.20
C GLU A 144 -3.32 -13.80 -6.33
N ALA A 145 -3.44 -12.81 -5.44
CA ALA A 145 -2.39 -12.51 -4.47
C ALA A 145 -2.14 -13.68 -3.50
N GLY A 146 -3.21 -14.36 -3.08
CA GLY A 146 -3.14 -15.56 -2.24
C GLY A 146 -2.29 -15.35 -1.00
N SER A 147 -1.41 -16.30 -0.69
CA SER A 147 -0.52 -16.25 0.48
C SER A 147 0.54 -15.13 0.43
N LEU A 148 0.73 -14.47 -0.71
CA LEU A 148 1.62 -13.32 -0.83
C LEU A 148 1.00 -12.04 -0.30
N LEU A 149 -0.33 -11.99 -0.07
CA LEU A 149 -1.00 -10.86 0.55
C LEU A 149 -0.53 -10.70 1.99
N GLY A 150 0.25 -9.65 2.26
CA GLY A 150 0.86 -9.37 3.57
C GLY A 150 0.11 -8.30 4.35
N HIS A 151 -0.57 -7.38 3.66
CA HIS A 151 -1.32 -6.28 4.25
C HIS A 151 -2.51 -5.91 3.38
N PHE A 152 -3.60 -5.47 4.02
CA PHE A 152 -4.82 -5.11 3.31
C PHE A 152 -5.38 -3.79 3.83
N HIS A 153 -5.51 -2.81 2.94
CA HIS A 153 -6.19 -1.56 3.23
C HIS A 153 -7.63 -1.58 2.73
N THR A 154 -8.50 -0.94 3.49
CA THR A 154 -9.92 -0.85 3.21
C THR A 154 -10.39 0.59 3.16
N GLY A 155 -11.19 0.89 2.16
CA GLY A 155 -11.84 2.17 1.97
C GLY A 155 -12.91 2.03 0.90
N GLU A 156 -13.76 3.01 0.82
CA GLU A 156 -14.74 3.07 -0.25
C GLU A 156 -14.15 3.69 -1.52
N CYS A 157 -14.77 3.43 -2.67
CA CYS A 157 -14.39 4.03 -3.95
C CYS A 157 -14.42 5.58 -3.95
N ASN A 158 -15.08 6.19 -2.98
CA ASN A 158 -15.13 7.64 -2.75
C ASN A 158 -14.25 8.11 -1.58
N ARG A 159 -13.32 7.26 -1.10
CA ARG A 159 -12.43 7.50 0.05
C ARG A 159 -13.17 7.71 1.39
N MET A 160 -14.46 7.40 1.49
CA MET A 160 -15.16 7.33 2.78
C MET A 160 -14.79 6.06 3.54
N VAL A 161 -15.21 6.02 4.80
CA VAL A 161 -15.06 4.81 5.63
C VAL A 161 -15.86 3.64 5.04
N PRO A 162 -15.43 2.38 5.27
CA PRO A 162 -16.14 1.18 4.83
C PRO A 162 -17.63 1.19 5.16
N GLY A 163 -18.44 0.75 4.19
CA GLY A 163 -19.92 0.75 4.30
C GLY A 163 -20.61 2.06 3.87
N ARG A 164 -19.86 3.08 3.46
CA ARG A 164 -20.42 4.36 2.98
C ARG A 164 -20.17 4.62 1.48
N GLY A 165 -20.06 3.56 0.70
CA GLY A 165 -19.84 3.64 -0.74
C GLY A 165 -20.44 2.46 -1.50
N ARG A 166 -19.70 1.95 -2.49
CA ARG A 166 -20.16 0.90 -3.41
C ARG A 166 -19.16 -0.26 -3.53
N THR A 167 -18.19 -0.34 -2.64
CA THR A 167 -17.21 -1.41 -2.62
C THR A 167 -17.90 -2.76 -2.40
N PRO A 168 -17.58 -3.84 -3.15
CA PRO A 168 -18.26 -5.12 -3.09
C PRO A 168 -17.84 -5.96 -1.86
N TRP A 169 -18.16 -5.50 -0.66
CA TRP A 169 -17.67 -6.03 0.62
C TRP A 169 -17.90 -7.52 0.81
N ARG A 170 -19.04 -8.07 0.32
CA ARG A 170 -19.30 -9.50 0.41
C ARG A 170 -18.28 -10.31 -0.40
N GLU A 171 -18.03 -9.89 -1.64
CA GLU A 171 -17.03 -10.52 -2.51
C GLU A 171 -15.63 -10.47 -1.89
N ILE A 172 -15.29 -9.33 -1.27
CA ILE A 172 -14.00 -9.14 -0.57
C ILE A 172 -13.89 -10.10 0.61
N GLY A 173 -14.89 -10.16 1.48
CA GLY A 173 -14.88 -11.06 2.63
C GLY A 173 -14.79 -12.53 2.23
N GLU A 174 -15.53 -12.95 1.20
CA GLU A 174 -15.45 -14.30 0.64
C GLU A 174 -14.03 -14.59 0.14
N ALA A 175 -13.43 -13.66 -0.62
CA ALA A 175 -12.08 -13.84 -1.17
C ALA A 175 -10.99 -13.90 -0.11
N LEU A 176 -11.07 -13.06 0.95
CA LEU A 176 -10.13 -13.10 2.07
C LEU A 176 -10.23 -14.43 2.84
N ARG A 177 -11.45 -14.96 3.04
CA ARG A 177 -11.63 -16.29 3.66
C ARG A 177 -11.09 -17.41 2.77
N ASP A 178 -11.30 -17.36 1.46
CA ASP A 178 -10.81 -18.37 0.51
C ASP A 178 -9.27 -18.52 0.54
N ILE A 179 -8.55 -17.41 0.79
CA ILE A 179 -7.09 -17.45 0.92
C ILE A 179 -6.60 -17.60 2.37
N ASN A 180 -7.52 -17.81 3.33
CA ASN A 180 -7.24 -17.88 4.77
C ASN A 180 -6.44 -16.66 5.27
N TYR A 181 -6.85 -15.45 4.90
CA TYR A 181 -6.18 -14.23 5.32
C TYR A 181 -6.45 -13.95 6.80
N ASP A 182 -5.43 -14.02 7.63
CA ASP A 182 -5.47 -13.83 9.09
C ASP A 182 -4.60 -12.65 9.57
N LYS A 183 -4.18 -11.77 8.63
CA LYS A 183 -3.29 -10.65 8.91
C LYS A 183 -4.05 -9.35 9.13
N THR A 184 -3.32 -8.24 9.25
CA THR A 184 -3.88 -6.93 9.57
C THR A 184 -4.69 -6.36 8.42
N VAL A 185 -5.89 -5.87 8.74
CA VAL A 185 -6.72 -5.02 7.88
C VAL A 185 -6.75 -3.62 8.48
N VAL A 186 -6.54 -2.59 7.68
CA VAL A 186 -6.50 -1.19 8.13
C VAL A 186 -7.40 -0.34 7.25
N MET A 187 -8.30 0.42 7.88
CA MET A 187 -9.11 1.42 7.18
C MET A 187 -8.26 2.63 6.79
N GLU A 188 -8.36 3.05 5.52
CA GLU A 188 -7.68 4.21 4.99
C GLU A 188 -8.64 5.21 4.34
N PRO A 189 -9.56 5.83 5.10
CA PRO A 189 -10.42 6.88 4.59
C PRO A 189 -9.67 8.21 4.49
N PHE A 190 -10.00 9.00 3.45
CA PHE A 190 -9.46 10.35 3.27
C PHE A 190 -10.61 11.33 3.03
N VAL A 191 -11.21 11.82 4.10
CA VAL A 191 -12.38 12.70 4.04
C VAL A 191 -12.08 14.17 4.34
N MET A 192 -10.87 14.46 4.84
CA MET A 192 -10.48 15.82 5.26
C MET A 192 -9.93 16.62 4.08
N PRO A 193 -10.52 17.77 3.73
CA PRO A 193 -9.94 18.70 2.76
C PRO A 193 -8.73 19.43 3.35
N GLY A 194 -7.88 19.94 2.47
CA GLY A 194 -6.75 20.80 2.85
C GLY A 194 -5.48 20.05 3.25
N GLY A 195 -4.45 20.80 3.64
CA GLY A 195 -3.14 20.29 3.90
C GLY A 195 -2.46 19.64 2.70
N THR A 196 -1.22 19.18 2.86
CA THR A 196 -0.45 18.53 1.78
C THR A 196 -1.09 17.21 1.34
N VAL A 197 -1.59 16.42 2.29
CA VAL A 197 -2.24 15.15 1.99
C VAL A 197 -3.51 15.38 1.18
N GLY A 198 -4.43 16.23 1.66
CA GLY A 198 -5.66 16.53 0.94
C GLY A 198 -5.44 17.06 -0.49
N GLN A 199 -4.36 17.86 -0.69
CA GLN A 199 -3.96 18.32 -2.02
C GLN A 199 -3.48 17.15 -2.91
N ASN A 200 -2.62 16.29 -2.39
CA ASN A 200 -2.05 15.18 -3.15
C ASN A 200 -3.11 14.15 -3.56
N ILE A 201 -4.07 13.84 -2.67
CA ILE A 201 -5.19 12.94 -2.94
C ILE A 201 -6.43 13.64 -3.53
N LYS A 202 -6.32 14.95 -3.79
CA LYS A 202 -7.32 15.77 -4.52
C LYS A 202 -8.69 15.85 -3.83
N VAL A 203 -8.71 16.04 -2.51
CA VAL A 203 -9.93 16.33 -1.74
C VAL A 203 -10.23 17.82 -1.82
N TRP A 204 -10.99 18.21 -2.86
CA TRP A 204 -11.32 19.61 -3.18
C TRP A 204 -12.68 20.07 -2.66
N ARG A 205 -13.41 19.21 -1.99
CA ARG A 205 -14.74 19.48 -1.42
C ARG A 205 -14.91 18.79 -0.08
N ASP A 206 -15.90 19.20 0.66
CA ASP A 206 -16.33 18.48 1.85
C ASP A 206 -16.89 17.11 1.43
N ILE A 207 -16.23 16.03 1.82
CA ILE A 207 -16.66 14.65 1.57
C ILE A 207 -17.74 14.24 2.57
N VAL A 208 -17.59 14.69 3.82
CA VAL A 208 -18.56 14.47 4.93
C VAL A 208 -19.00 15.82 5.50
N PRO A 209 -20.24 15.93 6.02
CA PRO A 209 -20.79 17.20 6.49
C PRO A 209 -20.20 17.65 7.84
N ASP A 210 -19.60 16.75 8.61
CA ASP A 210 -19.01 17.01 9.92
C ASP A 210 -17.68 16.28 10.03
N THR A 211 -16.61 17.05 10.25
CA THR A 211 -15.22 16.57 10.39
C THR A 211 -14.69 16.78 11.81
N SER A 212 -15.59 17.00 12.80
CA SER A 212 -15.20 17.00 14.21
C SER A 212 -14.60 15.66 14.62
N GLU A 213 -13.73 15.66 15.61
CA GLU A 213 -13.10 14.45 16.13
C GLU A 213 -14.16 13.41 16.56
N GLU A 214 -15.21 13.87 17.24
CA GLU A 214 -16.31 13.01 17.67
C GLU A 214 -17.10 12.39 16.50
N ALA A 215 -17.22 13.12 15.38
CA ALA A 215 -17.90 12.60 14.18
C ALA A 215 -17.03 11.55 13.47
N LEU A 216 -15.74 11.82 13.36
CA LEU A 216 -14.77 10.89 12.74
C LEU A 216 -14.63 9.61 13.55
N ASP A 217 -14.54 9.70 14.88
CA ASP A 217 -14.48 8.53 15.78
C ASP A 217 -15.75 7.69 15.69
N ARG A 218 -16.92 8.34 15.66
CA ARG A 218 -18.20 7.65 15.49
C ARG A 218 -18.29 6.93 14.14
N ASP A 219 -17.79 7.54 13.06
CA ASP A 219 -17.78 6.94 11.73
C ASP A 219 -16.78 5.77 11.67
N ALA A 220 -15.59 5.92 12.24
CA ALA A 220 -14.59 4.85 12.34
C ALA A 220 -15.13 3.65 13.13
N LYS A 221 -15.80 3.88 14.26
CA LYS A 221 -16.42 2.81 15.06
C LYS A 221 -17.47 2.03 14.28
N LYS A 222 -18.37 2.74 13.58
CA LYS A 222 -19.40 2.08 12.74
C LYS A 222 -18.78 1.28 11.60
N ALA A 223 -17.73 1.82 10.97
CA ALA A 223 -17.02 1.12 9.91
C ALA A 223 -16.33 -0.15 10.44
N LEU A 224 -15.73 -0.11 11.61
CA LEU A 224 -15.15 -1.30 12.25
C LEU A 224 -16.20 -2.39 12.54
N GLU A 225 -17.38 -2.00 13.02
CA GLU A 225 -18.51 -2.93 13.24
C GLU A 225 -18.97 -3.55 11.91
N PHE A 226 -19.05 -2.73 10.86
CA PHE A 226 -19.41 -3.17 9.52
C PHE A 226 -18.36 -4.15 8.94
N GLU A 227 -17.06 -3.84 9.03
CA GLU A 227 -15.99 -4.71 8.55
C GLU A 227 -15.96 -6.05 9.28
N ARG A 228 -16.12 -6.06 10.60
CA ARG A 228 -16.21 -7.29 11.39
C ARG A 228 -17.37 -8.19 10.94
N TYR A 229 -18.45 -7.60 10.48
CA TYR A 229 -19.60 -8.36 9.95
C TYR A 229 -19.32 -8.88 8.53
N MET A 230 -18.65 -8.09 7.68
CA MET A 230 -18.46 -8.41 6.27
C MET A 230 -17.25 -9.31 6.02
N LEU A 231 -16.16 -9.11 6.76
CA LEU A 231 -14.87 -9.76 6.54
C LEU A 231 -14.63 -10.94 7.49
N GLY A 232 -15.25 -10.93 8.68
CA GLY A 232 -15.06 -11.89 9.77
C GLY A 232 -15.75 -13.23 9.65
#